data_ea75c40df8f9063c2ea46cc2ee29fcd2
#
_entry.id   ea75c40df8f9063c2ea46cc2ee29fcd2
#
_cell.length_a   1.000
_cell.length_b   1.000
_cell.length_c   1.000
_cell.angle_alpha   90.00
_cell.angle_beta   90.00
_cell.angle_gamma   90.00
#
_symmetry.space_group_name_H-M   'P 1'
#
loop_
_entity.id
_entity.type
_entity.pdbx_description
1 polymer ?
#
loop_
_entity_poly.entity_id
_entity_poly.type
_entity_poly.pdbx_seq_one_letter_code
_entity_poly.pdbx_strand_id
1 'polypeptide(L)'
;RSLYELATDRLVSVPGFVLHPEIERCGASPDGRDGALLVEIKCPRPAGHIATLRSGKAPADYLPQMVLQMACTGAQAVDFVSYCSAMPDKARLCIVRFERDDKAIEEMEDKVRAFLADVDAAVKQVLSYSHKESA
;
A
#
# COMPACT_ATOMS: atom_id res chain seq x y z
N ARG A 1 -3.51 11.95 10.12
CA ARG A 1 -4.16 12.60 8.99
C ARG A 1 -4.17 14.11 9.15
N SER A 2 -4.76 14.66 10.22
CA SER A 2 -4.92 16.11 10.41
C SER A 2 -3.63 16.93 10.27
N LEU A 3 -2.49 16.41 10.75
CA LEU A 3 -1.20 17.08 10.57
C LEU A 3 -0.74 17.11 9.11
N TYR A 4 -1.02 16.06 8.34
CA TYR A 4 -0.75 16.02 6.91
C TYR A 4 -1.62 17.07 6.17
N GLU A 5 -2.92 17.10 6.47
CA GLU A 5 -3.86 18.07 5.89
C GLU A 5 -3.43 19.52 6.19
N LEU A 6 -3.02 19.78 7.43
CA LEU A 6 -2.51 21.09 7.83
C LEU A 6 -1.18 21.47 7.12
N ALA A 7 -0.28 20.50 6.98
CA ALA A 7 1.02 20.73 6.35
C ALA A 7 0.96 20.92 4.83
N THR A 8 -0.06 20.35 4.18
CA THR A 8 -0.19 20.35 2.71
C THR A 8 -1.33 21.21 2.18
N ASP A 9 -2.17 21.77 3.06
CA ASP A 9 -3.40 22.49 2.72
C ASP A 9 -4.37 21.64 1.85
N ARG A 10 -4.41 20.35 2.10
CA ARG A 10 -5.27 19.39 1.39
C ARG A 10 -6.36 18.84 2.30
N LEU A 11 -7.52 18.56 1.72
CA LEU A 11 -8.58 17.79 2.38
C LEU A 11 -8.57 16.36 1.85
N VAL A 12 -8.40 15.41 2.76
CA VAL A 12 -8.23 14.00 2.42
C VAL A 12 -9.48 13.20 2.81
N SER A 13 -10.13 12.61 1.82
CA SER A 13 -11.20 11.64 2.04
C SER A 13 -10.63 10.25 2.33
N VAL A 14 -11.40 9.39 3.00
CA VAL A 14 -11.05 7.97 3.22
C VAL A 14 -11.84 7.14 2.21
N PRO A 15 -11.18 6.57 1.18
CA PRO A 15 -11.88 5.86 0.10
C PRO A 15 -12.43 4.49 0.50
N GLY A 16 -11.99 3.94 1.64
CA GLY A 16 -12.31 2.59 2.05
C GLY A 16 -11.56 1.53 1.23
N PHE A 17 -12.15 0.34 1.11
CA PHE A 17 -11.59 -0.75 0.32
C PHE A 17 -11.98 -0.58 -1.15
N VAL A 18 -10.97 -0.48 -2.02
CA VAL A 18 -11.13 -0.29 -3.46
C VAL A 18 -10.71 -1.56 -4.20
N LEU A 19 -11.64 -2.15 -4.96
CA LEU A 19 -11.37 -3.32 -5.78
C LEU A 19 -10.54 -2.96 -7.01
N HIS A 20 -9.68 -3.88 -7.42
CA HIS A 20 -8.97 -3.77 -8.69
C HIS A 20 -9.98 -3.83 -9.86
N PRO A 21 -9.85 -2.98 -10.90
CA PRO A 21 -10.83 -2.90 -11.98
C PRO A 21 -10.91 -4.16 -12.84
N GLU A 22 -9.83 -4.96 -12.93
CA GLU A 22 -9.75 -6.11 -13.83
C GLU A 22 -9.43 -7.43 -13.13
N ILE A 23 -8.82 -7.41 -11.95
CA ILE A 23 -8.41 -8.61 -11.21
C ILE A 23 -9.40 -8.87 -10.08
N GLU A 24 -10.17 -9.93 -10.18
CA GLU A 24 -11.07 -10.38 -9.12
C GLU A 24 -10.28 -10.76 -7.85
N ARG A 25 -10.87 -10.57 -6.69
CA ARG A 25 -10.28 -10.87 -5.38
C ARG A 25 -8.99 -10.08 -5.08
N CYS A 26 -8.81 -8.96 -5.76
CA CYS A 26 -7.70 -8.04 -5.57
C CYS A 26 -8.24 -6.65 -5.21
N GLY A 27 -7.67 -6.02 -4.21
CA GLY A 27 -8.08 -4.69 -3.78
C GLY A 27 -7.10 -4.09 -2.79
N ALA A 28 -7.29 -2.82 -2.49
CA ALA A 28 -6.44 -2.06 -1.57
C ALA A 28 -7.26 -1.05 -0.76
N SER A 29 -6.73 -0.66 0.39
CA SER A 29 -7.35 0.31 1.31
C SER A 29 -6.35 1.44 1.56
N PRO A 30 -6.31 2.48 0.74
CA PRO A 30 -5.51 3.67 1.02
C PRO A 30 -5.99 4.39 2.28
N ASP A 31 -5.08 4.97 3.04
CA ASP A 31 -5.43 5.74 4.25
C ASP A 31 -6.12 7.06 3.92
N GLY A 32 -5.90 7.59 2.72
CA GLY A 32 -6.54 8.79 2.24
C GLY A 32 -6.43 9.00 0.74
N ARG A 33 -7.29 9.90 0.23
CA ARG A 33 -7.32 10.29 -1.18
C ARG A 33 -7.71 11.76 -1.35
N ASP A 34 -6.98 12.44 -2.24
CA ASP A 34 -7.31 13.77 -2.75
C ASP A 34 -7.17 13.73 -4.29
N GLY A 35 -8.29 13.55 -5.01
CA GLY A 35 -8.28 13.41 -6.46
C GLY A 35 -7.45 12.23 -6.96
N ALA A 36 -6.39 12.52 -7.69
CA ALA A 36 -5.44 11.54 -8.24
C ALA A 36 -4.26 11.23 -7.29
N LEU A 37 -4.25 11.77 -6.09
CA LEU A 37 -3.23 11.56 -5.07
C LEU A 37 -3.77 10.68 -3.95
N LEU A 38 -3.04 9.63 -3.60
CA LEU A 38 -3.29 8.83 -2.42
C LEU A 38 -2.38 9.25 -1.28
N VAL A 39 -2.78 8.88 -0.07
CA VAL A 39 -2.00 9.09 1.15
C VAL A 39 -1.88 7.75 1.87
N GLU A 40 -0.65 7.37 2.20
CA GLU A 40 -0.33 6.20 3.02
C GLU A 40 0.42 6.66 4.27
N ILE A 41 -0.15 6.40 5.45
CA ILE A 41 0.35 6.92 6.73
C ILE A 41 0.96 5.79 7.55
N LYS A 42 2.20 5.98 7.98
CA LYS A 42 2.89 5.08 8.89
C LYS A 42 3.39 5.82 10.13
N CYS A 43 3.29 5.17 11.26
CA CYS A 43 3.81 5.65 12.54
C CYS A 43 4.93 4.70 13.02
N PRO A 44 6.11 4.72 12.41
CA PRO A 44 7.19 3.81 12.74
C PRO A 44 7.83 4.16 14.08
N ARG A 45 8.65 3.24 14.59
CA ARG A 45 9.57 3.54 15.68
C ARG A 45 10.56 4.62 15.26
N PRO A 46 11.18 5.36 16.22
CA PRO A 46 12.10 6.45 15.91
C PRO A 46 13.20 6.10 14.88
N ALA A 47 13.80 4.92 14.98
CA ALA A 47 14.85 4.51 14.04
C ALA A 47 14.35 4.43 12.58
N GLY A 48 13.16 3.88 12.35
CA GLY A 48 12.55 3.82 11.02
C GLY A 48 12.17 5.19 10.48
N HIS A 49 11.64 6.07 11.33
CA HIS A 49 11.32 7.44 10.96
C HIS A 49 12.57 8.24 10.58
N ILE A 50 13.63 8.14 11.38
CA ILE A 50 14.93 8.78 11.12
C ILE A 50 15.51 8.28 9.78
N ALA A 51 15.42 6.98 9.49
CA ALA A 51 15.89 6.44 8.24
C ALA A 51 15.15 7.06 7.03
N THR A 52 13.83 7.25 7.11
CA THR A 52 13.05 7.94 6.08
C THR A 52 13.43 9.40 5.93
N LEU A 53 13.60 10.13 7.05
CA LEU A 53 14.06 11.52 7.05
C LEU A 53 15.43 11.67 6.36
N ARG A 54 16.35 10.77 6.64
CA ARG A 54 17.72 10.82 6.10
C ARG A 54 17.82 10.43 4.64
N SER A 55 17.06 9.42 4.22
CA SER A 55 17.07 8.93 2.83
C SER A 55 16.22 9.78 1.89
N GLY A 56 15.19 10.44 2.41
CA GLY A 56 14.16 11.09 1.58
C GLY A 56 13.36 10.12 0.74
N LYS A 57 13.34 8.84 1.10
CA LYS A 57 12.65 7.77 0.37
C LYS A 57 11.73 6.98 1.31
N ALA A 58 10.61 6.53 0.77
CA ALA A 58 9.77 5.54 1.45
C ALA A 58 10.54 4.22 1.62
N PRO A 59 10.40 3.53 2.76
CA PRO A 59 11.01 2.20 2.94
C PRO A 59 10.54 1.23 1.86
N ALA A 60 11.47 0.40 1.36
CA ALA A 60 11.20 -0.54 0.27
C ALA A 60 10.06 -1.51 0.57
N ASP A 61 9.85 -1.86 1.82
CA ASP A 61 8.79 -2.79 2.27
C ASP A 61 7.37 -2.25 1.98
N TYR A 62 7.19 -0.93 1.86
CA TYR A 62 5.89 -0.31 1.58
C TYR A 62 5.64 -0.03 0.09
N LEU A 63 6.66 -0.16 -0.77
CA LEU A 63 6.52 0.09 -2.21
C LEU A 63 5.47 -0.84 -2.86
N PRO A 64 5.44 -2.16 -2.59
CA PRO A 64 4.42 -3.04 -3.16
C PRO A 64 2.99 -2.61 -2.81
N GLN A 65 2.76 -2.17 -1.56
CA GLN A 65 1.46 -1.68 -1.12
C GLN A 65 1.03 -0.43 -1.91
N MET A 66 1.92 0.55 -2.07
CA MET A 66 1.62 1.78 -2.80
C MET A 66 1.40 1.53 -4.30
N VAL A 67 2.17 0.63 -4.90
CA VAL A 67 1.99 0.20 -6.30
C VAL A 67 0.60 -0.43 -6.49
N LEU A 68 0.20 -1.34 -5.60
CA LEU A 68 -1.12 -1.98 -5.65
C LEU A 68 -2.26 -1.00 -5.43
N GLN A 69 -2.09 -0.05 -4.51
CA GLN A 69 -3.08 1.02 -4.29
C GLN A 69 -3.30 1.84 -5.56
N MET A 70 -2.25 2.22 -6.28
CA MET A 70 -2.35 2.94 -7.55
C MET A 70 -2.96 2.08 -8.67
N ALA A 71 -2.66 0.79 -8.70
CA ALA A 71 -3.29 -0.15 -9.64
C ALA A 71 -4.82 -0.23 -9.43
N CYS A 72 -5.25 -0.34 -8.17
CA CYS A 72 -6.68 -0.45 -7.85
C CYS A 72 -7.46 0.85 -8.07
N THR A 73 -6.83 2.01 -7.86
CA THR A 73 -7.53 3.30 -7.81
C THR A 73 -7.35 4.16 -9.06
N GLY A 74 -6.38 3.85 -9.92
CA GLY A 74 -5.97 4.71 -11.03
C GLY A 74 -5.24 5.99 -10.61
N ALA A 75 -4.81 6.09 -9.34
CA ALA A 75 -4.10 7.26 -8.84
C ALA A 75 -2.74 7.45 -9.51
N GLN A 76 -2.27 8.70 -9.56
CA GLN A 76 -1.03 9.08 -10.24
C GLN A 76 0.17 9.17 -9.27
N ALA A 77 -0.09 9.27 -7.98
CA ALA A 77 0.95 9.32 -6.96
C ALA A 77 0.42 8.89 -5.61
N VAL A 78 1.34 8.56 -4.71
CA VAL A 78 1.07 8.33 -3.28
C VAL A 78 2.00 9.22 -2.47
N ASP A 79 1.47 9.99 -1.53
CA ASP A 79 2.26 10.61 -0.47
C ASP A 79 2.44 9.59 0.65
N PHE A 80 3.65 9.08 0.78
CA PHE A 80 4.06 8.29 1.93
C PHE A 80 4.33 9.23 3.09
N VAL A 81 3.55 9.10 4.15
CA VAL A 81 3.61 9.96 5.32
C VAL A 81 4.15 9.17 6.50
N SER A 82 5.33 9.54 6.98
CA SER A 82 5.91 8.99 8.20
C SER A 82 5.72 9.98 9.35
N TYR A 83 5.14 9.51 10.46
CA TYR A 83 4.95 10.32 11.66
C TYR A 83 5.55 9.64 12.88
N CYS A 84 6.29 10.41 13.69
CA CYS A 84 6.84 9.94 14.95
C CYS A 84 6.76 11.04 16.02
N SER A 85 5.92 10.84 17.03
CA SER A 85 5.71 11.80 18.11
C SER A 85 6.94 12.01 19.02
N ALA A 86 7.88 11.05 19.03
CA ALA A 86 9.11 11.12 19.81
C ALA A 86 10.15 12.07 19.21
N MET A 87 9.93 12.58 18.00
CA MET A 87 10.83 13.54 17.35
C MET A 87 10.51 14.97 17.77
N PRO A 88 11.50 15.90 17.65
CA PRO A 88 11.23 17.33 17.75
C PRO A 88 10.14 17.77 16.76
N ASP A 89 9.37 18.79 17.11
CA ASP A 89 8.18 19.21 16.35
C ASP A 89 8.41 19.33 14.84
N LYS A 90 9.51 19.93 14.43
CA LYS A 90 9.87 20.11 13.02
C LYS A 90 10.24 18.83 12.29
N ALA A 91 10.53 17.75 13.01
CA ALA A 91 10.94 16.45 12.47
C ALA A 91 9.89 15.34 12.68
N ARG A 92 8.72 15.65 13.26
CA ARG A 92 7.67 14.65 13.52
C ARG A 92 7.01 14.11 12.26
N LEU A 93 6.88 14.96 11.24
CA LEU A 93 6.18 14.63 9.99
C LEU A 93 7.18 14.63 8.84
N CYS A 94 7.23 13.53 8.11
CA CYS A 94 7.98 13.38 6.86
C CYS A 94 7.04 12.93 5.76
N ILE A 95 7.02 13.65 4.64
CA ILE A 95 6.18 13.33 3.48
C ILE A 95 7.11 13.06 2.30
N VAL A 96 6.97 11.88 1.69
CA VAL A 96 7.74 11.46 0.53
C VAL A 96 6.77 11.11 -0.61
N ARG A 97 6.87 11.82 -1.73
CA ARG A 97 6.08 11.54 -2.91
C ARG A 97 6.62 10.32 -3.65
N PHE A 98 5.73 9.37 -3.94
CA PHE A 98 5.98 8.22 -4.79
C PHE A 98 5.10 8.33 -6.03
N GLU A 99 5.73 8.52 -7.18
CA GLU A 99 5.05 8.69 -8.46
C GLU A 99 4.63 7.34 -9.07
N ARG A 100 3.57 7.37 -9.86
CA ARG A 100 3.09 6.21 -10.60
C ARG A 100 4.14 5.71 -11.59
N ASP A 101 4.37 4.40 -11.56
CA ASP A 101 5.18 3.67 -12.53
C ASP A 101 4.31 2.53 -13.11
N ASP A 102 3.87 2.70 -14.35
CA ASP A 102 2.99 1.74 -15.02
C ASP A 102 3.67 0.38 -15.24
N LYS A 103 4.99 0.35 -15.42
CA LYS A 103 5.74 -0.90 -15.51
C LYS A 103 5.75 -1.66 -14.19
N ALA A 104 5.97 -0.95 -13.08
CA ALA A 104 5.90 -1.54 -11.75
C ALA A 104 4.48 -2.06 -11.43
N ILE A 105 3.45 -1.38 -11.91
CA ILE A 105 2.05 -1.83 -11.78
C ILE A 105 1.84 -3.12 -12.57
N GLU A 106 2.25 -3.18 -13.84
CA GLU A 106 2.13 -4.38 -14.67
C GLU A 106 2.83 -5.59 -14.03
N GLU A 107 4.07 -5.41 -13.56
CA GLU A 107 4.81 -6.45 -12.85
C GLU A 107 4.10 -6.90 -11.55
N MET A 108 3.48 -5.98 -10.83
CA MET A 108 2.68 -6.28 -9.64
C MET A 108 1.41 -7.08 -9.99
N GLU A 109 0.68 -6.66 -11.01
CA GLU A 109 -0.51 -7.34 -11.49
C GLU A 109 -0.22 -8.78 -11.93
N ASP A 110 0.88 -9.01 -12.62
CA ASP A 110 1.33 -10.35 -13.02
C ASP A 110 1.61 -11.24 -11.79
N LYS A 111 2.28 -10.69 -10.78
CA LYS A 111 2.52 -11.41 -9.51
C LYS A 111 1.22 -11.73 -8.77
N VAL A 112 0.27 -10.81 -8.75
CA VAL A 112 -1.05 -11.02 -8.14
C VAL A 112 -1.81 -12.12 -8.86
N ARG A 113 -1.83 -12.13 -10.20
CA ARG A 113 -2.48 -13.19 -11.00
C ARG A 113 -1.85 -14.56 -10.74
N ALA A 114 -0.52 -14.64 -10.71
CA ALA A 114 0.20 -15.87 -10.39
C ALA A 114 -0.12 -16.37 -8.98
N PHE A 115 -0.12 -15.50 -7.98
CA PHE A 115 -0.49 -15.82 -6.61
C PHE A 115 -1.94 -16.35 -6.50
N LEU A 116 -2.89 -15.71 -7.17
CA LEU A 116 -4.29 -16.15 -7.15
C LEU A 116 -4.47 -17.52 -7.84
N ALA A 117 -3.71 -17.80 -8.91
CA ALA A 117 -3.68 -19.12 -9.53
C ALA A 117 -3.14 -20.20 -8.58
N ASP A 118 -2.10 -19.90 -7.82
CA ASP A 118 -1.56 -20.80 -6.79
C ASP A 118 -2.57 -21.03 -5.66
N VAL A 119 -3.29 -19.99 -5.24
CA VAL A 119 -4.39 -20.11 -4.26
C VAL A 119 -5.48 -21.04 -4.78
N ASP A 120 -5.92 -20.88 -6.04
CA ASP A 120 -6.94 -21.71 -6.63
C ASP A 120 -6.52 -23.19 -6.72
N ALA A 121 -5.26 -23.44 -7.06
CA ALA A 121 -4.68 -24.78 -7.08
C ALA A 121 -4.65 -25.40 -5.67
N ALA A 122 -4.24 -24.63 -4.66
CA ALA A 122 -4.21 -25.08 -3.27
C ALA A 122 -5.62 -25.39 -2.74
N VAL A 123 -6.61 -24.52 -3.03
CA VAL A 123 -8.01 -24.74 -2.65
C VAL A 123 -8.56 -26.01 -3.30
N LYS A 124 -8.31 -26.23 -4.59
CA LYS A 124 -8.73 -27.44 -5.30
C LYS A 124 -8.11 -28.68 -4.67
N GLN A 125 -6.83 -28.63 -4.32
CA GLN A 125 -6.14 -29.75 -3.67
C GLN A 125 -6.74 -30.05 -2.28
N VAL A 126 -7.00 -29.02 -1.47
CA VAL A 126 -7.63 -29.19 -0.15
C VAL A 126 -9.04 -29.76 -0.26
N LEU A 127 -9.86 -29.27 -1.19
CA LEU A 127 -11.24 -29.77 -1.39
C LEU A 127 -11.27 -31.19 -1.93
N SER A 128 -10.23 -31.64 -2.64
CA SER A 128 -10.12 -33.03 -3.14
C SER A 128 -9.46 -33.98 -2.15
N TYR A 129 -9.00 -33.48 -1.00
CA TYR A 129 -8.37 -34.32 0.02
C TYR A 129 -9.38 -35.30 0.59
N SER A 130 -9.07 -36.59 0.47
CA SER A 130 -9.81 -37.68 1.13
C SER A 130 -8.88 -38.41 2.11
N HIS A 131 -9.35 -38.61 3.32
CA HIS A 131 -8.64 -39.47 4.27
C HIS A 131 -8.64 -40.90 3.71
N LYS A 132 -7.45 -41.43 3.39
CA LYS A 132 -7.34 -42.85 3.10
C LYS A 132 -7.58 -43.55 4.44
N GLU A 133 -8.72 -44.21 4.60
CA GLU A 133 -8.91 -45.17 5.66
C GLU A 133 -7.80 -46.22 5.51
N SER A 134 -6.96 -46.33 6.54
CA SER A 134 -5.98 -47.39 6.62
C SER A 134 -6.76 -48.69 6.70
N ALA A 135 -6.72 -49.46 5.64
CA ALA A 135 -7.28 -50.81 5.61
C ALA A 135 -6.47 -51.70 6.53
#